data_20bd179b5978505b4cca70cd9355c2c3
#
_entry.id   20bd179b5978505b4cca70cd9355c2c3
#
_cell.length_a   1.000
_cell.length_b   1.000
_cell.length_c   1.000
_cell.angle_alpha   90.00
_cell.angle_beta   90.00
_cell.angle_gamma   90.00
#
_symmetry.space_group_name_H-M   'P 1'
#
loop_
_entity.id
_entity.type
_entity.pdbx_description
1 polymer ?
#
loop_
_entity_poly.entity_id
_entity_poly.type
_entity_poly.pdbx_seq_one_letter_code
_entity_poly.pdbx_strand_id
1 'polypeptide(L)'
;GKNVSFGSDVPCTSPDPILWIHKAVNHSNPPERVPVRSAVRMATWNGAYAAFDEKGRGSLEEGKIADMVILFENPYKVPSESIKDIRVEGLILGSLPYESAVPPLLSSIWHGLTSGCKY
;
A
#
# COMPACT_ATOMS: atom_id res chain seq x y z
N GLY A 1 -3.47 -14.50 -16.51
CA GLY A 1 -3.86 -14.35 -15.08
C GLY A 1 -4.76 -13.14 -14.92
N LYS A 2 -5.57 -13.10 -13.85
CA LYS A 2 -6.42 -11.94 -13.55
C LYS A 2 -5.58 -10.85 -12.87
N ASN A 3 -5.74 -9.58 -13.26
CA ASN A 3 -5.17 -8.46 -12.54
C ASN A 3 -6.13 -8.08 -11.40
N VAL A 4 -5.66 -8.21 -10.16
CA VAL A 4 -6.39 -7.84 -8.93
C VAL A 4 -5.66 -6.67 -8.31
N SER A 5 -6.37 -5.64 -7.85
CA SER A 5 -5.84 -4.53 -7.06
C SER A 5 -6.46 -4.50 -5.67
N PHE A 6 -5.78 -3.87 -4.72
CA PHE A 6 -6.33 -3.60 -3.41
C PHE A 6 -7.26 -2.38 -3.43
N GLY A 7 -8.21 -2.37 -2.49
CA GLY A 7 -9.04 -1.24 -2.16
C GLY A 7 -9.34 -1.24 -0.66
N SER A 8 -9.34 -0.05 -0.03
CA SER A 8 -9.53 0.06 1.41
C SER A 8 -10.97 0.09 1.86
N ASP A 9 -11.86 0.55 0.99
CA ASP A 9 -13.28 0.81 1.37
C ASP A 9 -13.37 1.62 2.69
N VAL A 10 -12.51 2.64 2.83
CA VAL A 10 -12.48 3.51 4.02
C VAL A 10 -13.86 4.16 4.23
N PRO A 11 -14.39 4.16 5.47
CA PRO A 11 -13.75 3.84 6.75
C PRO A 11 -13.87 2.38 7.21
N CYS A 12 -14.40 1.49 6.38
CA CYS A 12 -14.65 0.09 6.76
C CYS A 12 -13.37 -0.68 7.05
N THR A 13 -12.26 -0.39 6.36
CA THR A 13 -10.96 -0.99 6.66
C THR A 13 -9.86 0.06 6.76
N SER A 14 -8.74 -0.29 7.40
CA SER A 14 -7.57 0.60 7.50
C SER A 14 -7.00 0.92 6.11
N PRO A 15 -6.70 2.20 5.80
CA PRO A 15 -6.05 2.59 4.56
C PRO A 15 -4.53 2.35 4.61
N ASP A 16 -4.09 1.17 5.05
CA ASP A 16 -2.69 0.81 5.20
C ASP A 16 -2.27 -0.23 4.15
N PRO A 17 -1.63 0.20 3.05
CA PRO A 17 -1.18 -0.70 2.00
C PRO A 17 -0.15 -1.75 2.47
N ILE A 18 0.67 -1.44 3.47
CA ILE A 18 1.64 -2.40 4.03
C ILE A 18 0.89 -3.55 4.72
N LEU A 19 -0.16 -3.22 5.48
CA LEU A 19 -1.02 -4.23 6.10
C LEU A 19 -1.76 -5.07 5.05
N TRP A 20 -2.21 -4.48 3.93
CA TRP A 20 -2.88 -5.24 2.86
C TRP A 20 -1.91 -6.23 2.20
N ILE A 21 -0.67 -5.82 1.92
CA ILE A 21 0.39 -6.69 1.40
C ILE A 21 0.62 -7.84 2.39
N HIS A 22 0.77 -7.53 3.69
CA HIS A 22 0.94 -8.53 4.73
C HIS A 22 -0.20 -9.55 4.76
N LYS A 23 -1.46 -9.07 4.76
CA LYS A 23 -2.64 -9.95 4.80
C LYS A 23 -2.77 -10.84 3.57
N ALA A 24 -2.43 -10.35 2.38
CA ALA A 24 -2.47 -11.14 1.16
C ALA A 24 -1.38 -12.23 1.13
N VAL A 25 -0.20 -11.92 1.64
CA VAL A 25 0.93 -12.89 1.74
C VAL A 25 0.66 -13.95 2.81
N ASN A 26 0.08 -13.54 3.95
CA ASN A 26 -0.17 -14.39 5.12
C ASN A 26 -1.66 -14.76 5.26
N HIS A 27 -2.39 -14.86 4.15
CA HIS A 27 -3.82 -15.16 4.20
C HIS A 27 -4.12 -16.42 5.01
N SER A 28 -5.20 -16.40 5.82
CA SER A 28 -5.56 -17.51 6.71
C SER A 28 -5.82 -18.81 5.94
N ASN A 29 -6.40 -18.71 4.74
CA ASN A 29 -6.56 -19.83 3.81
C ASN A 29 -5.30 -19.99 2.95
N PRO A 30 -4.45 -21.02 3.15
CA PRO A 30 -3.18 -21.16 2.45
C PRO A 30 -3.27 -21.15 0.90
N PRO A 31 -4.27 -21.75 0.24
CA PRO A 31 -4.43 -21.67 -1.21
C PRO A 31 -4.63 -20.26 -1.76
N GLU A 32 -5.03 -19.29 -0.94
CA GLU A 32 -5.26 -17.90 -1.33
C GLU A 32 -4.05 -16.99 -1.09
N ARG A 33 -3.00 -17.53 -0.47
CA ARG A 33 -1.75 -16.77 -0.26
C ARG A 33 -1.10 -16.43 -1.58
N VAL A 34 -0.62 -15.20 -1.68
CA VAL A 34 0.10 -14.74 -2.88
C VAL A 34 1.57 -14.43 -2.53
N PRO A 35 2.50 -14.61 -3.49
CA PRO A 35 3.89 -14.19 -3.30
C PRO A 35 3.97 -12.67 -3.00
N VAL A 36 4.95 -12.25 -2.20
CA VAL A 36 5.20 -10.84 -1.87
C VAL A 36 5.21 -9.95 -3.11
N ARG A 37 5.87 -10.42 -4.18
CA ARG A 37 5.94 -9.69 -5.46
C ARG A 37 4.55 -9.42 -6.06
N SER A 38 3.66 -10.39 -5.99
CA SER A 38 2.28 -10.24 -6.46
C SER A 38 1.51 -9.26 -5.59
N ALA A 39 1.64 -9.35 -4.26
CA ALA A 39 0.99 -8.44 -3.33
C ALA A 39 1.45 -6.99 -3.51
N VAL A 40 2.76 -6.75 -3.67
CA VAL A 40 3.29 -5.41 -3.98
C VAL A 40 2.73 -4.90 -5.31
N ARG A 41 2.67 -5.75 -6.35
CA ARG A 41 2.08 -5.38 -7.64
C ARG A 41 0.59 -5.04 -7.52
N MET A 42 -0.17 -5.73 -6.67
CA MET A 42 -1.59 -5.43 -6.38
C MET A 42 -1.74 -4.06 -5.72
N ALA A 43 -0.78 -3.64 -4.90
CA ALA A 43 -0.75 -2.33 -4.24
C ALA A 43 -0.24 -1.19 -5.14
N THR A 44 0.33 -1.48 -6.31
CA THR A 44 0.98 -0.49 -7.19
C THR A 44 0.44 -0.56 -8.62
N TRP A 45 1.14 -1.28 -9.49
CA TRP A 45 0.84 -1.32 -10.92
C TRP A 45 -0.59 -1.77 -11.25
N ASN A 46 -1.12 -2.75 -10.53
CA ASN A 46 -2.46 -3.25 -10.82
C ASN A 46 -3.54 -2.19 -10.51
N GLY A 47 -3.32 -1.31 -9.52
CA GLY A 47 -4.19 -0.17 -9.25
C GLY A 47 -4.20 0.83 -10.40
N ALA A 48 -3.02 1.19 -10.91
CA ALA A 48 -2.89 2.05 -12.07
C ALA A 48 -3.54 1.44 -13.33
N TYR A 49 -3.33 0.13 -13.55
CA TYR A 49 -3.95 -0.61 -14.64
C TYR A 49 -5.49 -0.60 -14.55
N ALA A 50 -6.05 -0.79 -13.35
CA ALA A 50 -7.51 -0.74 -13.13
C ALA A 50 -8.11 0.65 -13.40
N ALA A 51 -7.30 1.71 -13.22
CA ALA A 51 -7.64 3.09 -13.52
C ALA A 51 -7.33 3.51 -14.96
N PHE A 52 -6.81 2.61 -15.80
CA PHE A 52 -6.34 2.90 -17.17
C PHE A 52 -5.22 3.93 -17.25
N ASP A 53 -4.40 4.05 -16.21
CA ASP A 53 -3.30 5.04 -16.07
C ASP A 53 -1.91 4.36 -15.94
N GLU A 54 -1.80 3.09 -16.30
CA GLU A 54 -0.55 2.32 -16.20
C GLU A 54 0.57 2.84 -17.10
N LYS A 55 0.25 3.68 -18.07
CA LYS A 55 1.23 4.38 -18.92
C LYS A 55 1.85 5.58 -18.21
N GLY A 56 1.11 6.20 -17.29
CA GLY A 56 1.51 7.40 -16.56
C GLY A 56 2.12 7.12 -15.19
N ARG A 57 1.73 6.02 -14.52
CA ARG A 57 2.13 5.71 -13.14
C ARG A 57 2.07 4.22 -12.81
N GLY A 58 2.30 3.85 -11.54
CA GLY A 58 2.18 2.49 -11.02
C GLY A 58 3.46 1.65 -11.12
N SER A 59 4.50 2.15 -11.78
CA SER A 59 5.83 1.53 -11.85
C SER A 59 6.91 2.61 -11.96
N LEU A 60 8.13 2.25 -11.54
CA LEU A 60 9.29 3.13 -11.62
C LEU A 60 9.97 2.93 -12.99
N GLU A 61 9.52 3.69 -13.97
CA GLU A 61 10.00 3.66 -15.34
C GLU A 61 10.24 5.09 -15.83
N GLU A 62 11.22 5.27 -16.72
CA GLU A 62 11.51 6.57 -17.31
C GLU A 62 10.28 7.12 -18.06
N GLY A 63 9.97 8.39 -17.86
CA GLY A 63 8.81 9.05 -18.45
C GLY A 63 7.52 8.95 -17.68
N LYS A 64 7.46 8.14 -16.61
CA LYS A 64 6.30 8.06 -15.71
C LYS A 64 6.40 9.08 -14.57
N ILE A 65 5.25 9.43 -14.00
CA ILE A 65 5.16 10.26 -12.81
C ILE A 65 5.80 9.51 -11.64
N ALA A 66 6.69 10.19 -10.94
CA ALA A 66 7.37 9.63 -9.78
C ALA A 66 6.46 9.71 -8.54
N ASP A 67 5.53 8.75 -8.42
CA ASP A 67 4.78 8.46 -7.21
C ASP A 67 5.46 7.28 -6.51
N MET A 68 6.13 7.54 -5.38
CA MET A 68 6.99 6.55 -4.71
C MET A 68 6.77 6.54 -3.21
N VAL A 69 6.92 5.36 -2.63
CA VAL A 69 6.97 5.13 -1.19
C VAL A 69 8.39 4.68 -0.82
N ILE A 70 8.99 5.33 0.17
CA ILE A 70 10.29 4.95 0.73
C ILE A 70 10.01 4.14 1.98
N LEU A 71 10.45 2.88 1.98
CA LEU A 71 10.28 1.95 3.10
C LEU A 71 11.60 1.78 3.84
N PHE A 72 11.53 1.65 5.17
CA PHE A 72 12.69 1.40 6.02
C PHE A 72 13.33 0.04 5.73
N GLU A 73 12.52 -0.98 5.45
CA GLU A 73 12.97 -2.35 5.15
C GLU A 73 12.41 -2.83 3.81
N ASN A 74 13.15 -3.73 3.19
CA ASN A 74 12.76 -4.32 1.92
C ASN A 74 11.75 -5.46 2.15
N PRO A 75 10.49 -5.35 1.68
CA PRO A 75 9.46 -6.37 1.88
C PRO A 75 9.80 -7.73 1.25
N TYR A 76 10.75 -7.77 0.32
CA TYR A 76 11.22 -9.01 -0.30
C TYR A 76 12.29 -9.75 0.52
N LYS A 77 12.84 -9.10 1.57
CA LYS A 77 13.96 -9.63 2.35
C LYS A 77 13.59 -9.91 3.82
N VAL A 78 12.51 -9.33 4.32
CA VAL A 78 12.03 -9.60 5.68
C VAL A 78 11.19 -10.89 5.70
N PRO A 79 11.08 -11.56 6.87
CA PRO A 79 10.10 -12.64 7.06
C PRO A 79 8.68 -12.15 6.74
N SER A 80 7.87 -13.02 6.14
CA SER A 80 6.52 -12.62 5.69
C SER A 80 5.65 -12.09 6.85
N GLU A 81 5.82 -12.63 8.05
CA GLU A 81 5.12 -12.24 9.27
C GLU A 81 5.45 -10.81 9.71
N SER A 82 6.66 -10.32 9.37
CA SER A 82 7.17 -8.99 9.75
C SER A 82 6.80 -7.89 8.73
N ILE A 83 6.21 -8.22 7.59
CA ILE A 83 5.87 -7.23 6.57
C ILE A 83 5.01 -6.10 7.16
N LYS A 84 4.05 -6.40 8.04
CA LYS A 84 3.17 -5.42 8.69
C LYS A 84 3.91 -4.39 9.54
N ASP A 85 5.12 -4.69 9.97
CA ASP A 85 5.94 -3.86 10.87
C ASP A 85 6.87 -2.91 10.10
N ILE A 86 6.92 -3.02 8.76
CA ILE A 86 7.73 -2.16 7.90
C ILE A 86 7.20 -0.72 7.97
N ARG A 87 8.07 0.20 8.37
CA ARG A 87 7.75 1.62 8.45
C ARG A 87 7.90 2.31 7.09
N VAL A 88 6.97 3.22 6.82
CA VAL A 88 7.11 4.19 5.73
C VAL A 88 7.97 5.35 6.22
N GLU A 89 9.07 5.62 5.53
CA GLU A 89 10.00 6.72 5.84
C GLU A 89 9.69 7.99 5.04
N GLY A 90 9.11 7.84 3.87
CA GLY A 90 8.79 8.98 3.04
C GLY A 90 7.86 8.66 1.88
N LEU A 91 7.29 9.72 1.35
CA LEU A 91 6.44 9.69 0.17
C LEU A 91 6.92 10.73 -0.83
N ILE A 92 6.89 10.38 -2.11
CA ILE A 92 7.05 11.30 -3.22
C ILE A 92 5.79 11.22 -4.05
N LEU A 93 5.14 12.36 -4.28
CA LEU A 93 3.95 12.48 -5.10
C LEU A 93 4.19 13.50 -6.22
N GLY A 94 3.95 13.08 -7.45
CA GLY A 94 4.16 13.95 -8.61
C GLY A 94 5.59 14.47 -8.72
N SER A 95 6.59 13.64 -8.34
CA SER A 95 8.02 13.97 -8.32
C SER A 95 8.44 14.96 -7.22
N LEU A 96 7.58 15.29 -6.27
CA LEU A 96 7.88 16.17 -5.13
C LEU A 96 7.76 15.40 -3.81
N PRO A 97 8.65 15.66 -2.82
CA PRO A 97 8.47 15.13 -1.48
C PRO A 97 7.09 15.52 -0.94
N TYR A 98 6.36 14.54 -0.41
CA TYR A 98 5.05 14.78 0.18
C TYR A 98 5.20 15.10 1.68
N GLU A 99 4.84 16.32 2.04
CA GLU A 99 4.68 16.73 3.42
C GLU A 99 3.19 16.69 3.77
N SER A 100 2.82 15.90 4.78
CA SER A 100 1.42 15.84 5.21
C SER A 100 0.97 17.21 5.71
N ALA A 101 0.05 17.82 4.99
CA ALA A 101 -0.60 19.06 5.41
C ALA A 101 -1.69 18.83 6.48
N VAL A 102 -1.89 17.58 6.91
CA VAL A 102 -2.90 17.24 7.93
C VAL A 102 -2.32 17.60 9.31
N PRO A 103 -2.91 18.59 10.03
CA PRO A 103 -2.46 18.93 11.38
C PRO A 103 -2.51 17.70 12.30
N PRO A 104 -1.58 17.59 13.29
CA PRO A 104 -1.55 16.45 14.23
C PRO A 104 -2.89 16.17 14.92
N LEU A 105 -3.68 17.22 15.16
CA LEU A 105 -5.02 17.12 15.74
C LEU A 105 -6.00 16.34 14.84
N LEU A 106 -5.98 16.60 13.53
CA LEU A 106 -6.86 15.91 12.58
C LEU A 106 -6.42 14.47 12.31
N SER A 107 -5.12 14.18 12.36
CA SER A 107 -4.61 12.81 12.28
C SER A 107 -5.07 11.96 13.47
N SER A 108 -5.11 12.54 14.67
CA SER A 108 -5.61 11.87 15.89
C SER A 108 -7.11 11.57 15.80
N ILE A 109 -7.91 12.48 15.24
CA ILE A 109 -9.34 12.28 14.99
C ILE A 109 -9.53 11.17 13.95
N TRP A 110 -8.74 11.17 12.88
CA TRP A 110 -8.78 10.13 11.85
C TRP A 110 -8.45 8.74 12.41
N HIS A 111 -7.40 8.61 13.22
CA HIS A 111 -7.07 7.37 13.92
C HIS A 111 -8.17 6.92 14.87
N GLY A 112 -8.84 7.86 15.56
CA GLY A 112 -9.98 7.56 16.44
C GLY A 112 -11.18 6.99 15.67
N LEU A 113 -11.48 7.51 14.49
CA LEU A 113 -12.59 7.06 13.66
C LEU A 113 -12.34 5.66 13.04
N THR A 114 -11.09 5.35 12.67
CA THR A 114 -10.74 4.07 12.04
C THR A 114 -10.50 2.95 13.06
N SER A 115 -10.16 3.28 14.31
CA SER A 115 -9.94 2.27 15.38
C SER A 115 -11.23 1.60 15.88
N GLY A 116 -12.39 2.13 15.51
CA GLY A 116 -13.70 1.57 15.88
C GLY A 116 -14.16 0.38 15.04
N CYS A 117 -13.60 0.17 13.87
CA CYS A 117 -13.90 -0.99 13.02
C CYS A 117 -13.00 -2.16 13.44
N LYS A 118 -13.43 -2.95 14.42
CA LYS A 118 -12.83 -4.25 14.75
C LYS A 118 -13.47 -5.33 13.88
N TYR A 119 -12.67 -5.99 13.07
CA TYR A 119 -12.98 -7.27 12.44
C TYR A 119 -12.26 -8.39 13.15
#